data_b1d4cbbce74890ea898166e8244b7300
#
_entry.id   b1d4cbbce74890ea898166e8244b7300
#
_cell.length_a   1.000
_cell.length_b   1.000
_cell.length_c   1.000
_cell.angle_alpha   90.00
_cell.angle_beta   90.00
_cell.angle_gamma   90.00
#
_symmetry.space_group_name_H-M   'P 1'
#
loop_
_entity.id
_entity.type
_entity.pdbx_description
1 polymer ?
#
loop_
_entity_poly.entity_id
_entity_poly.type
_entity_poly.pdbx_seq_one_letter_code
_entity_poly.pdbx_strand_id
1 'polypeptide(L)'
;MENVLLFLTPKSAVAYLEEDFTLRQTIEKMKFHRYSSVPIIDKNGKYVGTITEGDIFWYLFGKQGQIKSTYELENIRLKDVPRKRDNQAVNASAKISDLFNFSINQNFLPVVDDSNSFIGIITRKTVIEYLMKTRK
;
A
#
# COMPACT_ATOMS: atom_id res chain seq x y z
N MET A 1 -19.54 13.70 -15.50
CA MET A 1 -19.13 12.98 -14.28
C MET A 1 -17.66 12.57 -14.40
N GLU A 2 -16.86 12.87 -13.41
CA GLU A 2 -15.44 12.59 -13.49
C GLU A 2 -15.16 11.12 -13.18
N ASN A 3 -14.21 10.56 -13.92
CA ASN A 3 -13.78 9.18 -13.76
C ASN A 3 -12.71 9.13 -12.67
N VAL A 4 -12.78 8.15 -11.76
CA VAL A 4 -11.79 7.99 -10.69
C VAL A 4 -10.37 7.81 -11.23
N LEU A 5 -10.21 7.33 -12.46
CA LEU A 5 -8.90 7.19 -13.09
C LEU A 5 -8.19 8.52 -13.31
N LEU A 6 -8.91 9.64 -13.27
CA LEU A 6 -8.29 10.97 -13.34
C LEU A 6 -7.45 11.27 -12.11
N PHE A 7 -7.70 10.58 -11.01
CA PHE A 7 -6.96 10.76 -9.76
C PHE A 7 -5.84 9.74 -9.59
N LEU A 8 -5.71 8.80 -10.51
CA LEU A 8 -4.81 7.67 -10.37
C LEU A 8 -3.35 8.06 -10.51
N THR A 9 -2.52 7.62 -9.54
CA THR A 9 -1.09 7.51 -9.74
C THR A 9 -0.86 6.09 -10.24
N PRO A 10 -0.42 5.92 -11.50
CA PRO A 10 -0.34 4.57 -12.09
C PRO A 10 0.73 3.73 -11.43
N LYS A 11 0.57 2.42 -11.53
CA LYS A 11 1.48 1.43 -10.94
C LYS A 11 2.95 1.72 -11.25
N SER A 12 3.24 2.16 -12.47
CA SER A 12 4.61 2.46 -12.91
C SER A 12 5.24 3.62 -12.12
N ALA A 13 4.44 4.45 -11.48
CA ALA A 13 4.92 5.59 -10.70
C ALA A 13 4.78 5.38 -9.19
N VAL A 14 4.39 4.19 -8.76
CA VAL A 14 4.12 3.87 -7.35
C VAL A 14 5.18 2.90 -6.84
N ALA A 15 5.66 3.13 -5.62
CA ALA A 15 6.45 2.11 -4.93
C ALA A 15 5.48 1.07 -4.38
N TYR A 16 5.64 -0.18 -4.80
CA TYR A 16 4.87 -1.30 -4.29
C TYR A 16 5.84 -2.43 -3.96
N LEU A 17 5.36 -3.40 -3.18
CA LEU A 17 6.18 -4.54 -2.77
C LEU A 17 5.51 -5.83 -3.23
N GLU A 18 6.32 -6.83 -3.52
CA GLU A 18 5.81 -8.16 -3.79
C GLU A 18 5.86 -8.98 -2.51
N GLU A 19 4.84 -9.80 -2.28
CA GLU A 19 4.72 -10.54 -1.02
C GLU A 19 5.87 -11.51 -0.78
N ASP A 20 6.57 -11.91 -1.83
CA ASP A 20 7.72 -12.82 -1.74
C ASP A 20 9.05 -12.08 -1.49
N PHE A 21 9.04 -10.76 -1.44
CA PHE A 21 10.22 -10.00 -1.08
C PHE A 21 10.66 -10.37 0.34
N THR A 22 11.97 -10.33 0.57
CA THR A 22 12.50 -10.53 1.92
C THR A 22 12.15 -9.31 2.77
N LEU A 23 12.13 -9.49 4.07
CA LEU A 23 11.90 -8.37 4.98
C LEU A 23 13.01 -7.32 4.84
N ARG A 24 14.25 -7.75 4.57
CA ARG A 24 15.35 -6.83 4.31
C ARG A 24 15.07 -5.95 3.09
N GLN A 25 14.66 -6.55 1.96
CA GLN A 25 14.32 -5.79 0.75
C GLN A 25 13.18 -4.82 1.01
N THR A 26 12.20 -5.26 1.80
CA THR A 26 11.03 -4.43 2.17
C THR A 26 11.49 -3.20 2.94
N ILE A 27 12.31 -3.40 3.98
CA ILE A 27 12.79 -2.32 4.83
C ILE A 27 13.63 -1.34 4.01
N GLU A 28 14.52 -1.84 3.16
CA GLU A 28 15.37 -1.00 2.32
C GLU A 28 14.53 -0.14 1.36
N LYS A 29 13.51 -0.72 0.76
CA LYS A 29 12.65 0.02 -0.17
C LYS A 29 11.84 1.09 0.54
N MET A 30 11.28 0.78 1.71
CA MET A 30 10.52 1.76 2.48
C MET A 30 11.43 2.89 2.97
N LYS A 31 12.64 2.56 3.38
CA LYS A 31 13.61 3.56 3.82
C LYS A 31 14.02 4.49 2.67
N PHE A 32 14.27 3.91 1.50
CA PHE A 32 14.68 4.68 0.32
C PHE A 32 13.61 5.69 -0.08
N HIS A 33 12.35 5.26 -0.12
CA HIS A 33 11.24 6.13 -0.52
C HIS A 33 10.67 6.95 0.63
N ARG A 34 11.04 6.64 1.87
CA ARG A 34 10.53 7.27 3.11
C ARG A 34 9.02 7.15 3.25
N TYR A 35 8.47 6.03 2.85
CA TYR A 35 7.04 5.76 2.98
C TYR A 35 6.74 5.06 4.30
N SER A 36 5.62 5.45 4.92
CA SER A 36 5.14 4.83 6.16
C SER A 36 4.25 3.61 5.90
N SER A 37 3.70 3.51 4.69
CA SER A 37 2.88 2.37 4.29
C SER A 37 2.99 2.17 2.78
N VAL A 38 2.92 0.91 2.34
CA VAL A 38 3.15 0.55 0.94
C VAL A 38 2.21 -0.60 0.57
N PRO A 39 1.60 -0.56 -0.63
CA PRO A 39 0.80 -1.68 -1.10
C PRO A 39 1.65 -2.89 -1.45
N ILE A 40 1.08 -4.08 -1.23
CA ILE A 40 1.70 -5.37 -1.51
C ILE A 40 0.92 -6.06 -2.62
N ILE A 41 1.62 -6.62 -3.58
CA ILE A 41 1.00 -7.43 -4.64
C ILE A 41 1.58 -8.84 -4.61
N ASP A 42 0.85 -9.78 -5.20
CA ASP A 42 1.35 -11.13 -5.37
C ASP A 42 2.06 -11.27 -6.73
N LYS A 43 2.54 -12.48 -7.03
CA LYS A 43 3.26 -12.75 -8.27
C LYS A 43 2.41 -12.55 -9.53
N ASN A 44 1.08 -12.54 -9.39
CA ASN A 44 0.16 -12.33 -10.50
C ASN A 44 -0.27 -10.87 -10.63
N GLY A 45 0.32 -9.98 -9.84
CA GLY A 45 -0.01 -8.56 -9.88
C GLY A 45 -1.26 -8.18 -9.14
N LYS A 46 -1.83 -9.08 -8.34
CA LYS A 46 -3.04 -8.81 -7.56
C LYS A 46 -2.69 -8.07 -6.27
N TYR A 47 -3.54 -7.13 -5.89
CA TYR A 47 -3.38 -6.46 -4.61
C TYR A 47 -3.73 -7.44 -3.48
N VAL A 48 -2.80 -7.61 -2.52
CA VAL A 48 -3.02 -8.54 -1.40
C VAL A 48 -3.05 -7.84 -0.04
N GLY A 49 -2.56 -6.63 0.06
CA GLY A 49 -2.58 -5.94 1.34
C GLY A 49 -1.68 -4.73 1.39
N THR A 50 -1.58 -4.14 2.58
CA THR A 50 -0.78 -2.94 2.82
C THR A 50 0.09 -3.18 4.05
N ILE A 51 1.40 -2.98 3.90
CA ILE A 51 2.33 -3.09 5.03
C ILE A 51 2.64 -1.69 5.56
N THR A 52 2.71 -1.56 6.88
CA THR A 52 3.06 -0.29 7.54
C THR A 52 4.36 -0.46 8.32
N GLU A 53 4.99 0.69 8.62
CA GLU A 53 6.16 0.69 9.49
C GLU A 53 5.83 0.05 10.84
N GLY A 54 4.61 0.30 11.35
CA GLY A 54 4.16 -0.28 12.61
C GLY A 54 4.10 -1.81 12.57
N ASP A 55 3.60 -2.37 11.46
CA ASP A 55 3.55 -3.83 11.31
C ASP A 55 4.95 -4.44 11.42
N ILE A 56 5.91 -3.82 10.74
CA ILE A 56 7.30 -4.29 10.76
C ILE A 56 7.91 -4.12 12.15
N PHE A 57 7.69 -2.95 12.76
CA PHE A 57 8.22 -2.65 14.09
C PHE A 57 7.77 -3.69 15.12
N TRP A 58 6.45 -3.93 15.18
CA TRP A 58 5.92 -4.88 16.17
C TRP A 58 6.35 -6.31 15.90
N TYR A 59 6.48 -6.68 14.64
CA TYR A 59 6.99 -8.00 14.28
C TYR A 59 8.44 -8.18 14.78
N LEU A 60 9.31 -7.20 14.49
CA LEU A 60 10.71 -7.26 14.89
C LEU A 60 10.87 -7.15 16.40
N PHE A 61 10.05 -6.32 17.05
CA PHE A 61 10.07 -6.18 18.49
C PHE A 61 9.72 -7.50 19.17
N GLY A 62 8.73 -8.22 18.64
CA GLY A 62 8.37 -9.54 19.14
C GLY A 62 9.43 -10.61 18.87
N LYS A 63 10.35 -10.34 17.93
CA LYS A 63 11.46 -11.23 17.61
C LYS A 63 12.77 -10.79 18.24
N GLN A 64 12.72 -9.81 19.12
CA GLN A 64 13.91 -9.29 19.79
C GLN A 64 14.67 -10.42 20.47
N GLY A 65 15.98 -10.50 20.23
CA GLY A 65 16.80 -11.59 20.71
C GLY A 65 16.83 -12.81 19.80
N GLN A 66 15.87 -12.93 18.90
CA GLN A 66 15.83 -14.00 17.89
C GLN A 66 16.46 -13.56 16.58
N ILE A 67 16.33 -12.26 16.24
CA ILE A 67 16.92 -11.69 15.03
C ILE A 67 18.24 -11.01 15.45
N LYS A 68 19.36 -11.62 15.05
CA LYS A 68 20.68 -11.18 15.50
C LYS A 68 21.49 -10.47 14.43
N SER A 69 21.02 -10.44 13.19
CA SER A 69 21.76 -9.83 12.10
C SER A 69 20.82 -9.52 10.93
N THR A 70 21.29 -8.65 10.03
CA THR A 70 20.54 -8.37 8.79
C THR A 70 20.43 -9.61 7.92
N TYR A 71 21.35 -10.57 8.07
CA TYR A 71 21.28 -11.84 7.33
C TYR A 71 19.99 -12.59 7.64
N GLU A 72 19.53 -12.58 8.89
CA GLU A 72 18.30 -13.27 9.28
C GLU A 72 17.08 -12.62 8.64
N LEU A 73 17.12 -11.32 8.36
CA LEU A 73 16.02 -10.62 7.68
C LEU A 73 15.85 -11.10 6.25
N GLU A 74 16.88 -11.70 5.65
CA GLU A 74 16.80 -12.24 4.30
C GLU A 74 16.04 -13.57 4.25
N ASN A 75 15.81 -14.20 5.40
CA ASN A 75 15.08 -15.46 5.50
C ASN A 75 13.61 -15.27 5.89
N ILE A 76 13.21 -14.03 6.13
CA ILE A 76 11.83 -13.70 6.46
C ILE A 76 11.20 -13.07 5.23
N ARG A 77 10.06 -13.59 4.79
CA ARG A 77 9.33 -13.04 3.66
C ARG A 77 8.29 -12.05 4.14
N LEU A 78 8.02 -11.04 3.32
CA LEU A 78 7.01 -10.05 3.64
C LEU A 78 5.65 -10.69 3.94
N LYS A 79 5.28 -11.73 3.20
CA LYS A 79 4.02 -12.44 3.41
C LYS A 79 3.91 -13.10 4.79
N ASP A 80 5.03 -13.31 5.48
CA ASP A 80 5.04 -13.93 6.80
C ASP A 80 4.87 -12.92 7.93
N VAL A 81 4.89 -11.62 7.62
CA VAL A 81 4.74 -10.55 8.61
C VAL A 81 3.26 -10.25 8.78
N PRO A 82 2.69 -10.44 9.99
CA PRO A 82 1.28 -10.13 10.21
C PRO A 82 0.99 -8.65 10.01
N ARG A 83 -0.11 -8.35 9.37
CA ARG A 83 -0.56 -6.97 9.16
C ARG A 83 -1.79 -6.70 10.03
N LYS A 84 -1.80 -5.55 10.67
CA LYS A 84 -2.91 -5.19 11.55
C LYS A 84 -4.17 -4.93 10.74
N ARG A 85 -4.04 -4.23 9.61
CA ARG A 85 -5.16 -3.88 8.76
C ARG A 85 -4.67 -3.53 7.36
N ASP A 86 -5.35 -4.05 6.36
CA ASP A 86 -5.07 -3.70 4.97
C ASP A 86 -5.97 -2.56 4.52
N ASN A 87 -5.44 -1.68 3.67
CA ASN A 87 -6.28 -0.68 3.02
C ASN A 87 -7.23 -1.40 2.07
N GLN A 88 -8.49 -0.93 2.05
CA GLN A 88 -9.47 -1.49 1.12
C GLN A 88 -9.22 -0.93 -0.27
N ALA A 89 -9.22 -1.80 -1.26
CA ALA A 89 -9.05 -1.42 -2.65
C ALA A 89 -10.36 -0.92 -3.24
N VAL A 90 -10.26 -0.03 -4.22
CA VAL A 90 -11.42 0.41 -5.00
C VAL A 90 -11.25 -0.06 -6.44
N ASN A 91 -12.36 -0.38 -7.09
CA ASN A 91 -12.35 -0.74 -8.50
C ASN A 91 -12.20 0.52 -9.35
N ALA A 92 -11.57 0.36 -10.52
CA ALA A 92 -11.38 1.47 -11.46
C ALA A 92 -12.70 2.12 -11.88
N SER A 93 -13.82 1.40 -11.76
CA SER A 93 -15.16 1.92 -12.07
C SER A 93 -15.90 2.47 -10.85
N ALA A 94 -15.24 2.59 -9.70
CA ALA A 94 -15.86 3.07 -8.47
C ALA A 94 -16.38 4.51 -8.63
N LYS A 95 -17.32 4.87 -7.77
CA LYS A 95 -17.87 6.23 -7.74
C LYS A 95 -16.93 7.13 -6.94
N ILE A 96 -16.91 8.41 -7.30
CA ILE A 96 -16.10 9.39 -6.59
C ILE A 96 -16.47 9.45 -5.11
N SER A 97 -17.77 9.28 -4.78
CA SER A 97 -18.20 9.26 -3.39
C SER A 97 -17.53 8.15 -2.57
N ASP A 98 -17.20 7.03 -3.20
CA ASP A 98 -16.51 5.94 -2.50
C ASP A 98 -15.09 6.36 -2.11
N LEU A 99 -14.44 7.18 -2.94
CA LEU A 99 -13.11 7.68 -2.64
C LEU A 99 -13.10 8.51 -1.36
N PHE A 100 -14.13 9.33 -1.17
CA PHE A 100 -14.23 10.17 0.03
C PHE A 100 -14.38 9.31 1.28
N ASN A 101 -15.25 8.31 1.21
CA ASN A 101 -15.53 7.43 2.35
C ASN A 101 -14.29 6.67 2.79
N PHE A 102 -13.56 6.09 1.84
CA PHE A 102 -12.34 5.33 2.19
C PHE A 102 -11.22 6.25 2.65
N SER A 103 -11.14 7.48 2.11
CA SER A 103 -10.06 8.42 2.46
C SER A 103 -10.14 8.91 3.90
N ILE A 104 -11.28 8.73 4.56
CA ILE A 104 -11.40 9.09 5.98
C ILE A 104 -10.45 8.23 6.83
N ASN A 105 -10.30 6.95 6.49
CA ASN A 105 -9.53 6.00 7.29
C ASN A 105 -8.26 5.49 6.62
N GLN A 106 -8.01 5.86 5.38
CA GLN A 106 -6.87 5.37 4.61
C GLN A 106 -6.11 6.54 4.00
N ASN A 107 -4.79 6.51 4.10
CA ASN A 107 -3.94 7.55 3.52
C ASN A 107 -3.79 7.40 2.01
N PHE A 108 -4.06 6.22 1.48
CA PHE A 108 -4.16 6.00 0.04
C PHE A 108 -5.14 4.86 -0.23
N LEU A 109 -5.61 4.81 -1.47
CA LEU A 109 -6.55 3.79 -1.93
C LEU A 109 -5.88 2.97 -3.02
N PRO A 110 -5.63 1.68 -2.79
CA PRO A 110 -5.22 0.82 -3.89
C PRO A 110 -6.32 0.74 -4.93
N VAL A 111 -5.96 0.81 -6.20
CA VAL A 111 -6.95 0.73 -7.30
C VAL A 111 -6.70 -0.55 -8.07
N VAL A 112 -7.77 -1.27 -8.32
CA VAL A 112 -7.72 -2.54 -9.05
C VAL A 112 -8.69 -2.52 -10.23
N ASP A 113 -8.43 -3.35 -11.22
CA ASP A 113 -9.34 -3.55 -12.34
C ASP A 113 -10.32 -4.70 -12.02
N ASP A 114 -11.14 -5.08 -13.01
CA ASP A 114 -12.15 -6.12 -12.82
C ASP A 114 -11.55 -7.50 -12.54
N SER A 115 -10.28 -7.70 -12.86
CA SER A 115 -9.56 -8.94 -12.56
C SER A 115 -8.84 -8.89 -11.21
N ASN A 116 -9.06 -7.83 -10.44
CA ASN A 116 -8.39 -7.56 -9.17
C ASN A 116 -6.89 -7.29 -9.34
N SER A 117 -6.44 -6.95 -10.54
CA SER A 117 -5.04 -6.57 -10.76
C SER A 117 -4.81 -5.16 -10.25
N PHE A 118 -3.70 -4.99 -9.55
CA PHE A 118 -3.30 -3.68 -9.01
C PHE A 118 -2.84 -2.78 -10.15
N ILE A 119 -3.48 -1.64 -10.31
CA ILE A 119 -3.17 -0.70 -11.41
C ILE A 119 -2.58 0.62 -10.92
N GLY A 120 -2.62 0.88 -9.62
CA GLY A 120 -2.07 2.10 -9.06
C GLY A 120 -2.74 2.46 -7.75
N ILE A 121 -2.54 3.71 -7.33
CA ILE A 121 -3.15 4.22 -6.10
C ILE A 121 -3.79 5.58 -6.34
N ILE A 122 -4.69 5.94 -5.44
CA ILE A 122 -5.21 7.31 -5.32
C ILE A 122 -4.85 7.77 -3.92
N THR A 123 -4.09 8.85 -3.81
CA THR A 123 -3.68 9.35 -2.50
C THR A 123 -4.76 10.21 -1.87
N ARG A 124 -4.80 10.22 -0.54
CA ARG A 124 -5.70 11.11 0.20
C ARG A 124 -5.46 12.57 -0.19
N LYS A 125 -4.20 12.93 -0.41
CA LYS A 125 -3.85 14.28 -0.83
C LYS A 125 -4.58 14.67 -2.12
N THR A 126 -4.61 13.78 -3.11
CA THR A 126 -5.29 14.04 -4.38
C THR A 126 -6.79 14.24 -4.17
N VAL A 127 -7.39 13.45 -3.29
CA VAL A 127 -8.82 13.57 -2.96
C VAL A 127 -9.09 14.92 -2.30
N ILE A 128 -8.22 15.33 -1.37
CA ILE A 128 -8.36 16.63 -0.70
C ILE A 128 -8.25 17.78 -1.71
N GLU A 129 -7.28 17.70 -2.61
CA GLU A 129 -7.09 18.72 -3.64
C GLU A 129 -8.32 18.85 -4.53
N TYR A 130 -8.92 17.73 -4.88
CA TYR A 130 -10.15 17.74 -5.66
C TYR A 130 -11.27 18.46 -4.91
N LEU A 131 -11.45 18.14 -3.62
CA LEU A 131 -12.47 18.77 -2.80
C LEU A 131 -12.25 20.29 -2.68
N MET A 132 -11.00 20.71 -2.58
CA MET A 132 -10.68 22.13 -2.49
C MET A 132 -11.00 22.88 -3.78
N LYS A 133 -10.82 22.23 -4.93
CA LYS A 133 -11.10 22.85 -6.24
C LYS A 133 -12.60 22.95 -6.51
N THR A 134 -13.39 22.02 -6.01
CA THR A 134 -14.82 21.98 -6.28
C THR A 134 -15.64 22.78 -5.27
N ARG A 135 -15.04 23.16 -4.15
CA ARG A 135 -15.70 24.02 -3.15
C ARG A 135 -15.33 25.46 -3.40
N LYS A 136 -16.33 26.25 -3.66
CA LYS A 136 -16.19 27.69 -3.88
C LYS A 136 -16.98 28.44 -2.83
#